data_acf33d2dadb76b03ccc875d9eee4dc13
#
_entry.id   acf33d2dadb76b03ccc875d9eee4dc13
#
_cell.length_a   1.000
_cell.length_b   1.000
_cell.length_c   1.000
_cell.angle_alpha   90.00
_cell.angle_beta   90.00
_cell.angle_gamma   90.00
#
_symmetry.space_group_name_H-M   'P 1'
#
loop_
_entity.id
_entity.type
_entity.pdbx_description
1 polymer ?
#
loop_
_entity_poly.entity_id
_entity_poly.type
_entity_poly.pdbx_seq_one_letter_code
_entity_poly.pdbx_strand_id
1 'polypeptide(L)'
;MEFKVSHQDGFARRGRIDFPRGAVQTPAFMPVGTYGTVKGMLPRDIVGIGAEIILGNTFHLWLRPGTEVIRAHGDLHDFMGWEGPILTDSGGFQVFSLDELRKVTEDGVVFKSPVNGDRVFLDPETSMQIQRDLGSDVVMIFDECTPYPATEAEAERSMQLSLRWAQRSKEAHGDNPAALFGIIQGGMYPELRKRSLSALAEIGFDGYAVGGLSVGEPKAEMLRVLDNLSGELPAEAPRYLMGVGTPADLLEGVRRGIDMFDCVMPTRNARNGHLFTSRGVIKLRNARHKTSTEPLDADCDCYTCQNFSRAYLAHLDKCNEILGSQLATIHNLRFYQNHMSAIRAAIEAGDLDGFAQAFYARQSGEEQS
;
A
#
# COMPACT_ATOMS: atom_id res chain seq x y z
N MET A 1 -12.69 7.87 -12.90
CA MET A 1 -11.96 6.57 -12.90
C MET A 1 -12.76 5.55 -13.71
N GLU A 2 -12.11 4.72 -14.53
CA GLU A 2 -12.74 3.57 -15.22
C GLU A 2 -11.90 2.32 -14.93
N PHE A 3 -12.54 1.21 -14.52
CA PHE A 3 -11.88 -0.05 -14.24
C PHE A 3 -12.37 -1.15 -15.19
N LYS A 4 -11.44 -1.89 -15.78
CA LYS A 4 -11.75 -3.00 -16.71
C LYS A 4 -10.90 -4.21 -16.37
N VAL A 5 -11.53 -5.37 -16.23
CA VAL A 5 -10.88 -6.68 -16.12
C VAL A 5 -10.78 -7.30 -17.51
N SER A 6 -9.56 -7.71 -17.90
CA SER A 6 -9.30 -8.33 -19.21
C SER A 6 -9.16 -9.85 -19.15
N HIS A 7 -8.57 -10.38 -18.05
CA HIS A 7 -8.36 -11.82 -17.85
C HIS A 7 -8.62 -12.20 -16.40
N GLN A 8 -8.95 -13.45 -16.17
CA GLN A 8 -9.13 -14.04 -14.83
C GLN A 8 -8.50 -15.42 -14.77
N ASP A 9 -7.91 -15.75 -13.61
CA ASP A 9 -7.42 -17.08 -13.27
C ASP A 9 -7.81 -17.38 -11.83
N GLY A 10 -8.83 -18.22 -11.63
CA GLY A 10 -9.51 -18.37 -10.35
C GLY A 10 -10.16 -17.05 -9.89
N PHE A 11 -9.79 -16.57 -8.70
CA PHE A 11 -10.21 -15.25 -8.20
C PHE A 11 -9.28 -14.12 -8.66
N ALA A 12 -8.08 -14.43 -9.12
CA ALA A 12 -7.11 -13.43 -9.58
C ALA A 12 -7.60 -12.73 -10.86
N ARG A 13 -7.39 -11.43 -10.91
CA ARG A 13 -7.87 -10.58 -12.01
C ARG A 13 -6.72 -9.78 -12.61
N ARG A 14 -6.60 -9.84 -13.92
CA ARG A 14 -5.79 -8.94 -14.72
C ARG A 14 -6.67 -7.82 -15.24
N GLY A 15 -6.36 -6.58 -14.90
CA GLY A 15 -7.18 -5.44 -15.29
C GLY A 15 -6.37 -4.16 -15.51
N ARG A 16 -7.12 -3.07 -15.70
CA ARG A 16 -6.58 -1.73 -15.90
C ARG A 16 -7.54 -0.71 -15.26
N ILE A 17 -6.95 0.27 -14.59
CA ILE A 17 -7.66 1.43 -14.08
C ILE A 17 -7.21 2.64 -14.90
N ASP A 18 -8.13 3.38 -15.50
CA ASP A 18 -7.86 4.61 -16.24
C ASP A 18 -8.24 5.83 -15.39
N PHE A 19 -7.26 6.71 -15.20
CA PHE A 19 -7.39 8.02 -14.55
C PHE A 19 -7.05 9.13 -15.55
N PRO A 20 -7.47 10.39 -15.31
CA PRO A 20 -7.04 11.52 -16.13
C PRO A 20 -5.53 11.68 -16.23
N ARG A 21 -4.79 11.30 -15.17
CA ARG A 21 -3.31 11.40 -15.07
C ARG A 21 -2.56 10.14 -15.53
N GLY A 22 -3.23 9.16 -16.09
CA GLY A 22 -2.60 7.94 -16.61
C GLY A 22 -3.35 6.66 -16.24
N ALA A 23 -2.82 5.54 -16.70
CA ALA A 23 -3.40 4.23 -16.48
C ALA A 23 -2.56 3.40 -15.53
N VAL A 24 -3.23 2.56 -14.74
CA VAL A 24 -2.61 1.62 -13.80
C VAL A 24 -2.96 0.20 -14.20
N GLN A 25 -1.95 -0.61 -14.44
CA GLN A 25 -2.10 -2.04 -14.74
C GLN A 25 -2.28 -2.82 -13.44
N THR A 26 -3.37 -3.57 -13.31
CA THR A 26 -3.62 -4.38 -12.10
C THR A 26 -3.41 -5.88 -12.37
N PRO A 27 -2.94 -6.64 -11.35
CA PRO A 27 -2.59 -6.21 -10.00
C PRO A 27 -1.42 -5.22 -9.96
N ALA A 28 -1.49 -4.24 -9.03
CA ALA A 28 -0.52 -3.16 -8.91
C ALA A 28 0.03 -3.04 -7.48
N PHE A 29 1.31 -2.67 -7.37
CA PHE A 29 1.92 -2.27 -6.10
C PHE A 29 2.22 -0.77 -6.12
N MET A 30 1.78 -0.06 -5.09
CA MET A 30 1.95 1.38 -4.92
C MET A 30 3.11 1.68 -3.96
N PRO A 31 4.22 2.26 -4.43
CA PRO A 31 5.25 2.79 -3.54
C PRO A 31 4.71 3.88 -2.61
N VAL A 32 5.10 3.85 -1.33
CA VAL A 32 4.59 4.78 -0.32
C VAL A 32 5.43 6.05 -0.26
N GLY A 33 4.79 7.18 -0.55
CA GLY A 33 5.34 8.53 -0.51
C GLY A 33 4.85 9.35 0.68
N THR A 34 5.27 8.99 1.91
CA THR A 34 4.73 9.49 3.19
C THR A 34 4.67 11.02 3.30
N TYR A 35 5.70 11.74 2.86
CA TYR A 35 5.81 13.20 2.93
C TYR A 35 5.90 13.83 1.54
N GLY A 36 5.10 13.38 0.57
CA GLY A 36 5.21 13.82 -0.82
C GLY A 36 6.52 13.34 -1.47
N THR A 37 7.07 12.22 -0.99
CA THR A 37 8.24 11.58 -1.59
C THR A 37 8.31 10.11 -1.21
N VAL A 38 8.59 9.23 -2.16
CA VAL A 38 9.05 7.88 -1.87
C VAL A 38 10.47 7.98 -1.36
N LYS A 39 10.72 7.53 -0.12
CA LYS A 39 11.98 7.80 0.59
C LYS A 39 13.21 7.41 -0.21
N GLY A 40 14.07 8.41 -0.47
CA GLY A 40 15.32 8.24 -1.19
C GLY A 40 15.18 8.14 -2.71
N MET A 41 14.00 8.37 -3.28
CA MET A 41 13.72 8.26 -4.72
C MET A 41 13.40 9.63 -5.33
N LEU A 42 13.96 9.89 -6.49
CA LEU A 42 13.48 10.98 -7.35
C LEU A 42 12.24 10.52 -8.14
N PRO A 43 11.31 11.42 -8.53
CA PRO A 43 10.15 11.04 -9.36
C PRO A 43 10.54 10.28 -10.63
N ARG A 44 11.61 10.68 -11.33
CA ARG A 44 12.13 9.97 -12.50
C ARG A 44 12.58 8.51 -12.19
N ASP A 45 13.08 8.26 -10.99
CA ASP A 45 13.50 6.92 -10.59
C ASP A 45 12.28 6.04 -10.28
N ILE A 46 11.19 6.64 -9.77
CA ILE A 46 9.90 5.97 -9.56
C ILE A 46 9.30 5.56 -10.91
N VAL A 47 9.33 6.45 -11.91
CA VAL A 47 8.95 6.10 -13.30
C VAL A 47 9.87 5.00 -13.83
N GLY A 48 11.18 5.14 -13.64
CA GLY A 48 12.20 4.18 -14.12
C GLY A 48 12.07 2.77 -13.57
N ILE A 49 11.55 2.60 -12.36
CA ILE A 49 11.24 1.28 -11.80
C ILE A 49 9.91 0.71 -12.29
N GLY A 50 9.11 1.45 -13.06
CA GLY A 50 7.83 1.03 -13.62
C GLY A 50 6.63 1.18 -12.67
N ALA A 51 6.71 2.03 -11.65
CA ALA A 51 5.55 2.37 -10.84
C ALA A 51 4.62 3.33 -11.61
N GLU A 52 3.34 3.00 -11.68
CA GLU A 52 2.31 3.77 -12.39
C GLU A 52 1.44 4.60 -11.46
N ILE A 53 1.43 4.29 -10.17
CA ILE A 53 0.69 4.97 -9.10
C ILE A 53 1.52 4.94 -7.82
N ILE A 54 1.38 5.97 -6.98
CA ILE A 54 2.00 6.04 -5.67
C ILE A 54 0.95 6.31 -4.59
N LEU A 55 1.32 6.08 -3.33
CA LEU A 55 0.48 6.40 -2.18
C LEU A 55 1.06 7.58 -1.41
N GLY A 56 0.23 8.59 -1.11
CA GLY A 56 0.51 9.69 -0.20
C GLY A 56 -0.19 9.53 1.14
N ASN A 57 0.44 9.98 2.24
CA ASN A 57 -0.18 9.89 3.57
C ASN A 57 -0.80 11.23 3.98
N THR A 58 -2.11 11.28 4.00
CA THR A 58 -2.93 12.46 4.35
C THR A 58 -2.54 13.08 5.68
N PHE A 59 -2.43 12.28 6.73
CA PHE A 59 -2.06 12.73 8.07
C PHE A 59 -0.72 13.48 8.09
N HIS A 60 0.30 12.91 7.45
CA HIS A 60 1.63 13.50 7.45
C HIS A 60 1.70 14.78 6.63
N LEU A 61 1.07 14.82 5.47
CA LEU A 61 1.05 15.97 4.57
C LEU A 61 0.23 17.12 5.15
N TRP A 62 -0.88 16.81 5.84
CA TRP A 62 -1.68 17.80 6.54
C TRP A 62 -0.93 18.49 7.66
N LEU A 63 -0.22 17.72 8.50
CA LEU A 63 0.55 18.27 9.61
C LEU A 63 1.83 18.97 9.16
N ARG A 64 2.41 18.54 8.05
CA ARG A 64 3.64 19.12 7.47
C ARG A 64 3.79 18.72 5.98
N PRO A 65 3.82 19.65 5.04
CA PRO A 65 3.94 21.12 5.23
C PRO A 65 2.62 21.83 5.53
N GLY A 66 1.47 21.13 5.47
CA GLY A 66 0.13 21.68 5.53
C GLY A 66 -0.48 21.84 4.14
N THR A 67 -1.82 21.74 4.06
CA THR A 67 -2.54 21.78 2.78
C THR A 67 -2.45 23.13 2.09
N GLU A 68 -2.29 24.24 2.83
CA GLU A 68 -2.13 25.57 2.27
C GLU A 68 -0.88 25.68 1.39
N VAL A 69 0.24 25.10 1.86
CA VAL A 69 1.50 25.09 1.10
C VAL A 69 1.33 24.28 -0.18
N ILE A 70 0.70 23.10 -0.11
CA ILE A 70 0.50 22.22 -1.25
C ILE A 70 -0.41 22.89 -2.28
N ARG A 71 -1.55 23.46 -1.87
CA ARG A 71 -2.45 24.21 -2.75
C ARG A 71 -1.81 25.41 -3.44
N ALA A 72 -0.85 26.06 -2.78
CA ALA A 72 -0.11 27.17 -3.40
C ALA A 72 0.74 26.73 -4.62
N HIS A 73 1.03 25.43 -4.75
CA HIS A 73 1.71 24.83 -5.90
C HIS A 73 0.74 24.23 -6.94
N GLY A 74 -0.56 24.24 -6.64
CA GLY A 74 -1.60 23.59 -7.41
C GLY A 74 -2.19 22.40 -6.64
N ASP A 75 -1.46 21.31 -6.57
CA ASP A 75 -1.81 20.11 -5.82
C ASP A 75 -0.54 19.33 -5.37
N LEU A 76 -0.71 18.12 -4.85
CA LEU A 76 0.41 17.28 -4.43
C LEU A 76 1.28 16.83 -5.61
N HIS A 77 0.71 16.62 -6.80
CA HIS A 77 1.45 16.22 -8.00
C HIS A 77 2.45 17.31 -8.40
N ASP A 78 1.99 18.56 -8.50
CA ASP A 78 2.85 19.69 -8.82
C ASP A 78 3.87 19.96 -7.71
N PHE A 79 3.44 19.85 -6.43
CA PHE A 79 4.32 20.05 -5.28
C PHE A 79 5.49 19.07 -5.24
N MET A 80 5.27 17.79 -5.60
CA MET A 80 6.32 16.77 -5.55
C MET A 80 6.94 16.43 -6.91
N GLY A 81 6.41 16.97 -8.02
CA GLY A 81 6.88 16.69 -9.37
C GLY A 81 6.57 15.25 -9.84
N TRP A 82 5.38 14.74 -9.51
CA TRP A 82 4.89 13.43 -9.94
C TRP A 82 3.70 13.58 -10.87
N GLU A 83 3.78 13.02 -12.08
CA GLU A 83 2.75 13.19 -13.11
C GLU A 83 1.67 12.08 -13.10
N GLY A 84 1.97 10.93 -12.50
CA GLY A 84 1.05 9.78 -12.45
C GLY A 84 -0.02 9.91 -11.35
N PRO A 85 -0.98 8.99 -11.30
CA PRO A 85 -2.00 8.95 -10.25
C PRO A 85 -1.44 8.85 -8.83
N ILE A 86 -2.16 9.45 -7.88
CA ILE A 86 -1.88 9.37 -6.45
C ILE A 86 -3.13 8.85 -5.73
N LEU A 87 -2.96 7.79 -4.92
CA LEU A 87 -3.91 7.42 -3.89
C LEU A 87 -3.47 8.06 -2.57
N THR A 88 -4.40 8.70 -1.85
CA THR A 88 -4.12 9.13 -0.48
C THR A 88 -4.92 8.32 0.51
N ASP A 89 -4.28 7.90 1.62
CA ASP A 89 -4.98 7.28 2.73
C ASP A 89 -5.88 8.28 3.47
N SER A 90 -6.71 7.80 4.39
CA SER A 90 -7.62 8.66 5.16
C SER A 90 -6.94 9.44 6.30
N GLY A 91 -5.71 9.06 6.67
CA GLY A 91 -5.06 9.51 7.90
C GLY A 91 -5.48 8.75 9.16
N GLY A 92 -6.50 7.90 9.09
CA GLY A 92 -7.04 7.14 10.21
C GLY A 92 -6.00 6.25 10.88
N PHE A 93 -5.33 5.38 10.13
CA PHE A 93 -4.33 4.46 10.67
C PHE A 93 -3.18 5.17 11.41
N GLN A 94 -2.68 6.30 10.90
CA GLN A 94 -1.60 7.06 11.53
C GLN A 94 -2.06 7.66 12.85
N VAL A 95 -3.29 8.17 12.93
CA VAL A 95 -3.88 8.65 14.18
C VAL A 95 -4.08 7.48 15.15
N PHE A 96 -4.54 6.31 14.68
CA PHE A 96 -4.68 5.11 15.50
C PHE A 96 -3.35 4.59 16.04
N SER A 97 -2.24 4.79 15.34
CA SER A 97 -0.90 4.41 15.79
C SER A 97 -0.34 5.32 16.92
N LEU A 98 -0.99 6.45 17.24
CA LEU A 98 -0.57 7.38 18.32
C LEU A 98 -0.93 6.90 19.73
N ASP A 99 -1.64 5.78 19.86
CA ASP A 99 -1.98 5.10 21.12
C ASP A 99 -2.61 6.00 22.18
N GLU A 100 -2.00 6.15 23.37
CA GLU A 100 -2.56 6.93 24.51
C GLU A 100 -2.74 8.43 24.22
N LEU A 101 -2.21 8.96 23.14
CA LEU A 101 -2.31 10.37 22.76
C LEU A 101 -3.58 10.71 22.00
N ARG A 102 -4.48 9.75 21.80
CA ARG A 102 -5.72 9.91 21.03
C ARG A 102 -6.98 9.62 21.84
N LYS A 103 -8.09 10.24 21.44
CA LYS A 103 -9.43 9.92 21.91
C LYS A 103 -10.37 9.81 20.73
N VAL A 104 -10.92 8.61 20.51
CA VAL A 104 -11.95 8.34 19.50
C VAL A 104 -13.32 8.67 20.07
N THR A 105 -14.16 9.33 19.28
CA THR A 105 -15.55 9.66 19.58
C THR A 105 -16.40 9.39 18.35
N GLU A 106 -17.72 9.52 18.46
CA GLU A 106 -18.62 9.42 17.29
C GLU A 106 -18.31 10.51 16.24
N ASP A 107 -17.93 11.69 16.67
CA ASP A 107 -17.69 12.83 15.77
C ASP A 107 -16.36 12.72 15.02
N GLY A 108 -15.35 12.06 15.60
CA GLY A 108 -14.00 11.95 15.03
C GLY A 108 -12.96 11.64 16.10
N VAL A 109 -11.71 11.95 15.84
CA VAL A 109 -10.57 11.63 16.69
C VAL A 109 -9.84 12.90 17.11
N VAL A 110 -9.70 13.09 18.43
CA VAL A 110 -8.85 14.12 19.02
C VAL A 110 -7.50 13.49 19.36
N PHE A 111 -6.42 14.13 18.97
CA PHE A 111 -5.06 13.67 19.27
C PHE A 111 -4.08 14.84 19.49
N LYS A 112 -2.89 14.52 19.99
CA LYS A 112 -1.78 15.48 20.06
C LYS A 112 -0.90 15.32 18.83
N SER A 113 -0.69 16.42 18.11
CA SER A 113 0.20 16.47 16.93
C SER A 113 1.63 16.03 17.31
N PRO A 114 2.20 15.03 16.64
CA PRO A 114 3.59 14.63 16.86
C PRO A 114 4.60 15.67 16.36
N VAL A 115 4.14 16.72 15.66
CA VAL A 115 5.00 17.77 15.08
C VAL A 115 5.29 18.87 16.10
N ASN A 116 4.27 19.32 16.83
CA ASN A 116 4.35 20.49 17.73
C ASN A 116 3.61 20.30 19.07
N GLY A 117 2.97 19.15 19.29
CA GLY A 117 2.24 18.85 20.52
C GLY A 117 0.84 19.46 20.63
N ASP A 118 0.40 20.22 19.63
CA ASP A 118 -0.91 20.85 19.63
C ASP A 118 -2.04 19.81 19.65
N ARG A 119 -3.17 20.18 20.26
CA ARG A 119 -4.37 19.37 20.21
C ARG A 119 -5.06 19.56 18.85
N VAL A 120 -5.25 18.46 18.14
CA VAL A 120 -5.81 18.42 16.79
C VAL A 120 -7.04 17.53 16.78
N PHE A 121 -8.01 17.88 15.93
CA PHE A 121 -9.22 17.09 15.70
C PHE A 121 -9.26 16.68 14.20
N LEU A 122 -9.51 15.40 13.95
CA LEU A 122 -9.68 14.85 12.61
C LEU A 122 -10.99 14.07 12.59
N ASP A 123 -11.83 14.40 11.61
CA ASP A 123 -13.11 13.76 11.35
C ASP A 123 -13.24 13.40 9.86
N PRO A 124 -14.30 12.68 9.46
CA PRO A 124 -14.53 12.33 8.06
C PRO A 124 -14.51 13.53 7.12
N GLU A 125 -15.15 14.62 7.48
CA GLU A 125 -15.27 15.83 6.67
C GLU A 125 -13.91 16.50 6.46
N THR A 126 -13.14 16.62 7.52
CA THR A 126 -11.77 17.18 7.47
C THR A 126 -10.85 16.27 6.65
N SER A 127 -10.93 14.94 6.79
CA SER A 127 -10.15 14.00 5.99
C SER A 127 -10.46 14.13 4.50
N MET A 128 -11.74 14.21 4.13
CA MET A 128 -12.14 14.42 2.73
C MET A 128 -11.65 15.76 2.19
N GLN A 129 -11.72 16.83 2.98
CA GLN A 129 -11.23 18.14 2.58
C GLN A 129 -9.71 18.15 2.37
N ILE A 130 -8.94 17.50 3.26
CA ILE A 130 -7.49 17.41 3.11
C ILE A 130 -7.14 16.66 1.81
N GLN A 131 -7.75 15.51 1.53
CA GLN A 131 -7.49 14.72 0.32
C GLN A 131 -7.90 15.48 -0.96
N ARG A 132 -8.96 16.29 -0.89
CA ARG A 132 -9.34 17.22 -1.96
C ARG A 132 -8.25 18.28 -2.17
N ASP A 133 -7.72 18.87 -1.12
CA ASP A 133 -6.65 19.87 -1.16
C ASP A 133 -5.33 19.28 -1.70
N LEU A 134 -5.11 17.98 -1.47
CA LEU A 134 -3.97 17.24 -2.04
C LEU A 134 -4.13 16.94 -3.54
N GLY A 135 -5.36 17.03 -4.08
CA GLY A 135 -5.63 16.72 -5.48
C GLY A 135 -5.50 15.22 -5.80
N SER A 136 -5.85 14.35 -4.84
CA SER A 136 -5.73 12.90 -4.98
C SER A 136 -6.61 12.37 -6.10
N ASP A 137 -6.14 11.36 -6.85
CA ASP A 137 -6.94 10.64 -7.86
C ASP A 137 -7.81 9.54 -7.23
N VAL A 138 -7.33 8.95 -6.13
CA VAL A 138 -8.10 8.02 -5.28
C VAL A 138 -8.07 8.49 -3.84
N VAL A 139 -9.25 8.67 -3.29
CA VAL A 139 -9.53 9.14 -1.93
C VAL A 139 -10.04 7.96 -1.09
N MET A 140 -9.54 7.79 0.12
CA MET A 140 -10.00 6.77 1.06
C MET A 140 -10.97 7.38 2.07
N ILE A 141 -12.08 6.69 2.39
CA ILE A 141 -12.96 7.09 3.49
C ILE A 141 -12.21 7.13 4.81
N PHE A 142 -12.66 7.97 5.76
CA PHE A 142 -12.14 7.94 7.12
C PHE A 142 -12.72 6.74 7.88
N ASP A 143 -11.86 5.94 8.52
CA ASP A 143 -12.24 4.71 9.19
C ASP A 143 -11.54 4.54 10.53
N GLU A 144 -12.08 3.67 11.38
CA GLU A 144 -11.43 3.22 12.61
C GLU A 144 -10.74 1.87 12.38
N CYS A 145 -9.41 1.84 12.46
CA CYS A 145 -8.65 0.60 12.38
C CYS A 145 -8.78 -0.16 13.71
N THR A 146 -9.45 -1.31 13.68
CA THR A 146 -9.60 -2.18 14.85
C THR A 146 -8.24 -2.74 15.26
N PRO A 147 -7.81 -2.62 16.53
CA PRO A 147 -6.56 -3.21 17.00
C PRO A 147 -6.60 -4.75 16.98
N TYR A 148 -5.42 -5.38 16.98
CA TYR A 148 -5.30 -6.81 17.17
C TYR A 148 -4.50 -7.12 18.46
N PRO A 149 -4.96 -8.06 19.32
CA PRO A 149 -6.25 -8.76 19.24
C PRO A 149 -7.43 -7.86 19.68
N ALA A 150 -8.61 -8.16 19.16
CA ALA A 150 -9.86 -7.56 19.61
C ALA A 150 -10.94 -8.64 19.78
N THR A 151 -11.83 -8.46 20.74
CA THR A 151 -13.03 -9.28 20.86
C THR A 151 -14.02 -8.99 19.73
N GLU A 152 -14.94 -9.90 19.45
CA GLU A 152 -15.96 -9.69 18.42
C GLU A 152 -16.80 -8.43 18.68
N ALA A 153 -17.19 -8.21 19.94
CA ALA A 153 -17.95 -7.02 20.33
C ALA A 153 -17.17 -5.70 20.14
N GLU A 154 -15.85 -5.70 20.33
CA GLU A 154 -14.99 -4.53 20.05
C GLU A 154 -14.87 -4.32 18.54
N ALA A 155 -14.62 -5.38 17.77
CA ALA A 155 -14.56 -5.33 16.32
C ALA A 155 -15.89 -4.87 15.71
N GLU A 156 -17.04 -5.31 16.25
CA GLU A 156 -18.35 -4.86 15.80
C GLU A 156 -18.58 -3.38 16.08
N ARG A 157 -18.26 -2.88 17.28
CA ARG A 157 -18.39 -1.44 17.59
C ARG A 157 -17.53 -0.58 16.67
N SER A 158 -16.28 -0.97 16.46
CA SER A 158 -15.34 -0.28 15.56
C SER A 158 -15.84 -0.29 14.11
N MET A 159 -16.29 -1.43 13.62
CA MET A 159 -16.88 -1.58 12.28
C MET A 159 -18.11 -0.66 12.12
N GLN A 160 -19.01 -0.63 13.08
CA GLN A 160 -20.21 0.21 13.03
C GLN A 160 -19.86 1.70 13.01
N LEU A 161 -18.87 2.13 13.77
CA LEU A 161 -18.36 3.50 13.74
C LEU A 161 -17.79 3.82 12.34
N SER A 162 -16.96 2.93 11.80
CA SER A 162 -16.40 3.08 10.46
C SER A 162 -17.49 3.19 9.38
N LEU A 163 -18.59 2.46 9.48
CA LEU A 163 -19.72 2.56 8.56
C LEU A 163 -20.43 3.92 8.62
N ARG A 164 -20.66 4.46 9.84
CA ARG A 164 -21.21 5.81 9.98
C ARG A 164 -20.26 6.89 9.44
N TRP A 165 -18.97 6.73 9.67
CA TRP A 165 -17.95 7.62 9.08
C TRP A 165 -17.82 7.46 7.56
N ALA A 166 -18.06 6.25 7.02
CA ALA A 166 -18.12 6.02 5.59
C ALA A 166 -19.24 6.82 4.91
N GLN A 167 -20.42 6.84 5.52
CA GLN A 167 -21.54 7.65 5.04
C GLN A 167 -21.21 9.14 5.05
N ARG A 168 -20.66 9.65 6.17
CA ARG A 168 -20.22 11.05 6.29
C ARG A 168 -19.11 11.38 5.28
N SER A 169 -18.14 10.48 5.09
CA SER A 169 -17.09 10.65 4.09
C SER A 169 -17.68 10.75 2.68
N LYS A 170 -18.67 9.90 2.33
CA LYS A 170 -19.37 9.95 1.04
C LYS A 170 -20.08 11.28 0.82
N GLU A 171 -20.77 11.77 1.84
CA GLU A 171 -21.47 13.06 1.79
C GLU A 171 -20.50 14.23 1.64
N ALA A 172 -19.41 14.23 2.42
CA ALA A 172 -18.37 15.27 2.37
C ALA A 172 -17.53 15.24 1.08
N HIS A 173 -17.34 14.05 0.48
CA HIS A 173 -16.69 13.91 -0.83
C HIS A 173 -17.45 14.66 -1.92
N GLY A 174 -18.79 14.56 -1.91
CA GLY A 174 -19.68 15.38 -2.74
C GLY A 174 -19.37 15.29 -4.24
N ASP A 175 -19.06 16.42 -4.83
CA ASP A 175 -18.75 16.62 -6.26
C ASP A 175 -17.26 16.45 -6.62
N ASN A 176 -16.43 15.99 -5.72
CA ASN A 176 -15.01 15.73 -6.01
C ASN A 176 -14.88 14.69 -7.14
N PRO A 177 -14.17 14.98 -8.25
CA PRO A 177 -14.04 14.06 -9.37
C PRO A 177 -13.11 12.86 -9.11
N ALA A 178 -12.38 12.86 -8.00
CA ALA A 178 -11.54 11.74 -7.58
C ALA A 178 -12.39 10.49 -7.26
N ALA A 179 -11.84 9.31 -7.45
CA ALA A 179 -12.49 8.07 -7.04
C ALA A 179 -12.51 7.94 -5.51
N LEU A 180 -13.64 7.55 -4.93
CA LEU A 180 -13.77 7.32 -3.50
C LEU A 180 -13.84 5.82 -3.19
N PHE A 181 -12.92 5.33 -2.35
CA PHE A 181 -12.88 3.92 -1.94
C PHE A 181 -13.41 3.73 -0.52
N GLY A 182 -14.32 2.75 -0.38
CA GLY A 182 -14.77 2.26 0.92
C GLY A 182 -13.76 1.33 1.58
N ILE A 183 -13.72 1.30 2.92
CA ILE A 183 -12.79 0.45 3.69
C ILE A 183 -13.59 -0.55 4.51
N ILE A 184 -13.41 -1.84 4.20
CA ILE A 184 -14.06 -2.96 4.89
C ILE A 184 -13.31 -3.21 6.21
N GLN A 185 -14.00 -3.05 7.33
CA GLN A 185 -13.53 -3.37 8.67
C GLN A 185 -14.31 -4.56 9.25
N GLY A 186 -13.95 -5.03 10.46
CA GLY A 186 -14.61 -6.16 11.13
C GLY A 186 -13.62 -7.11 11.83
N GLY A 187 -12.37 -6.67 12.06
CA GLY A 187 -11.32 -7.44 12.71
C GLY A 187 -11.06 -8.79 12.01
N MET A 188 -10.89 -9.85 12.80
CA MET A 188 -10.69 -11.21 12.29
C MET A 188 -12.01 -11.99 12.16
N TYR A 189 -13.18 -11.33 12.13
CA TYR A 189 -14.50 -11.94 12.15
C TYR A 189 -15.15 -11.90 10.76
N PRO A 190 -15.27 -13.03 10.02
CA PRO A 190 -15.79 -13.05 8.65
C PRO A 190 -17.19 -12.47 8.51
N GLU A 191 -18.09 -12.76 9.46
CA GLU A 191 -19.47 -12.27 9.40
C GLU A 191 -19.54 -10.74 9.57
N LEU A 192 -18.69 -10.16 10.42
CA LEU A 192 -18.60 -8.70 10.55
C LEU A 192 -18.07 -8.08 9.25
N ARG A 193 -17.09 -8.69 8.61
CA ARG A 193 -16.54 -8.22 7.34
C ARG A 193 -17.56 -8.28 6.20
N LYS A 194 -18.37 -9.34 6.14
CA LYS A 194 -19.47 -9.43 5.16
C LYS A 194 -20.53 -8.36 5.40
N ARG A 195 -20.89 -8.12 6.66
CA ARG A 195 -21.82 -7.05 7.03
C ARG A 195 -21.25 -5.67 6.66
N SER A 196 -19.96 -5.43 6.93
CA SER A 196 -19.26 -4.21 6.54
C SER A 196 -19.30 -4.02 5.03
N LEU A 197 -18.94 -5.04 4.26
CA LEU A 197 -18.96 -5.00 2.80
C LEU A 197 -20.37 -4.71 2.25
N SER A 198 -21.39 -5.41 2.75
CA SER A 198 -22.79 -5.19 2.31
C SER A 198 -23.24 -3.75 2.55
N ALA A 199 -22.98 -3.21 3.74
CA ALA A 199 -23.35 -1.84 4.05
C ALA A 199 -22.57 -0.80 3.21
N LEU A 200 -21.28 -1.03 2.95
CA LEU A 200 -20.49 -0.18 2.05
C LEU A 200 -20.99 -0.25 0.61
N ALA A 201 -21.42 -1.44 0.14
CA ALA A 201 -21.98 -1.60 -1.19
C ALA A 201 -23.32 -0.85 -1.34
N GLU A 202 -24.14 -0.78 -0.28
CA GLU A 202 -25.38 0.02 -0.25
C GLU A 202 -25.10 1.52 -0.33
N ILE A 203 -24.04 2.01 0.36
CA ILE A 203 -23.59 3.41 0.27
C ILE A 203 -23.06 3.70 -1.15
N GLY A 204 -22.35 2.75 -1.75
CA GLY A 204 -21.81 2.83 -3.11
C GLY A 204 -20.50 3.59 -3.20
N PHE A 205 -19.44 2.88 -3.57
CA PHE A 205 -18.08 3.41 -3.74
C PHE A 205 -17.49 2.98 -5.08
N ASP A 206 -16.49 3.72 -5.56
CA ASP A 206 -15.79 3.42 -6.82
C ASP A 206 -14.81 2.24 -6.70
N GLY A 207 -14.40 1.90 -5.48
CA GLY A 207 -13.54 0.78 -5.15
C GLY A 207 -13.68 0.37 -3.69
N TYR A 208 -13.15 -0.80 -3.34
CA TYR A 208 -13.27 -1.36 -1.98
C TYR A 208 -11.91 -1.82 -1.47
N ALA A 209 -11.54 -1.30 -0.31
CA ALA A 209 -10.32 -1.69 0.38
C ALA A 209 -10.61 -2.63 1.55
N VAL A 210 -9.70 -3.55 1.81
CA VAL A 210 -9.70 -4.40 3.00
C VAL A 210 -8.72 -3.79 4.00
N GLY A 211 -9.26 -3.16 5.04
CA GLY A 211 -8.49 -2.55 6.13
C GLY A 211 -8.36 -3.46 7.34
N GLY A 212 -7.59 -3.02 8.35
CA GLY A 212 -7.44 -3.71 9.63
C GLY A 212 -6.80 -5.11 9.52
N LEU A 213 -5.96 -5.33 8.53
CA LEU A 213 -5.07 -6.47 8.38
C LEU A 213 -3.61 -6.01 8.43
N SER A 214 -2.67 -6.92 8.69
CA SER A 214 -1.25 -6.59 8.92
C SER A 214 -1.02 -5.67 10.14
N VAL A 215 -1.86 -5.83 11.16
CA VAL A 215 -1.83 -5.07 12.41
C VAL A 215 -1.31 -5.89 13.60
N GLY A 216 -0.68 -7.04 13.31
CA GLY A 216 -0.06 -7.94 14.30
C GLY A 216 -0.65 -9.34 14.36
N GLU A 217 -1.65 -9.65 13.58
CA GLU A 217 -2.23 -10.99 13.47
C GLU A 217 -1.27 -11.97 12.79
N PRO A 218 -1.38 -13.28 13.10
CA PRO A 218 -0.69 -14.34 12.37
C PRO A 218 -1.10 -14.33 10.89
N LYS A 219 -0.17 -14.61 9.99
CA LYS A 219 -0.40 -14.66 8.55
C LYS A 219 -1.58 -15.55 8.15
N ALA A 220 -1.74 -16.69 8.83
CA ALA A 220 -2.85 -17.61 8.58
C ALA A 220 -4.22 -16.95 8.83
N GLU A 221 -4.33 -16.04 9.82
CA GLU A 221 -5.57 -15.30 10.09
C GLU A 221 -5.87 -14.28 8.99
N MET A 222 -4.87 -13.56 8.54
CA MET A 222 -5.01 -12.64 7.38
C MET A 222 -5.52 -13.41 6.15
N LEU A 223 -4.90 -14.53 5.81
CA LEU A 223 -5.31 -15.35 4.67
C LEU A 223 -6.73 -15.90 4.84
N ARG A 224 -7.08 -16.36 6.05
CA ARG A 224 -8.44 -16.83 6.36
C ARG A 224 -9.49 -15.75 6.15
N VAL A 225 -9.20 -14.51 6.54
CA VAL A 225 -10.10 -13.37 6.29
C VAL A 225 -10.25 -13.12 4.80
N LEU A 226 -9.16 -13.13 4.04
CA LEU A 226 -9.21 -12.92 2.59
C LEU A 226 -9.94 -14.05 1.87
N ASP A 227 -9.76 -15.31 2.27
CA ASP A 227 -10.50 -16.46 1.72
C ASP A 227 -12.02 -16.29 1.86
N ASN A 228 -12.47 -15.75 2.99
CA ASN A 228 -13.90 -15.50 3.24
C ASN A 228 -14.47 -14.30 2.45
N LEU A 229 -13.62 -13.41 1.94
CA LEU A 229 -14.02 -12.24 1.16
C LEU A 229 -13.90 -12.46 -0.35
N SER A 230 -13.07 -13.41 -0.80
CA SER A 230 -12.66 -13.56 -2.22
C SER A 230 -13.83 -13.62 -3.20
N GLY A 231 -14.93 -14.31 -2.86
CA GLY A 231 -16.11 -14.42 -3.72
C GLY A 231 -17.17 -13.33 -3.51
N GLU A 232 -17.03 -12.51 -2.48
CA GLU A 232 -18.04 -11.53 -2.06
C GLU A 232 -17.72 -10.11 -2.55
N LEU A 233 -16.42 -9.83 -2.83
CA LEU A 233 -15.99 -8.49 -3.26
C LEU A 233 -16.59 -8.13 -4.63
N PRO A 234 -17.07 -6.88 -4.82
CA PRO A 234 -17.69 -6.44 -6.07
C PRO A 234 -16.81 -6.72 -7.30
N ALA A 235 -17.41 -7.29 -8.36
CA ALA A 235 -16.69 -7.66 -9.57
C ALA A 235 -16.26 -6.44 -10.40
N GLU A 236 -17.11 -5.41 -10.42
CA GLU A 236 -16.94 -4.24 -11.26
C GLU A 236 -16.05 -3.15 -10.67
N ALA A 237 -15.57 -3.35 -9.43
CA ALA A 237 -14.77 -2.35 -8.71
C ALA A 237 -13.35 -2.87 -8.41
N PRO A 238 -12.33 -2.01 -8.38
CA PRO A 238 -11.00 -2.37 -7.89
C PRO A 238 -11.01 -2.75 -6.41
N ARG A 239 -10.15 -3.69 -6.04
CA ARG A 239 -10.02 -4.25 -4.70
C ARG A 239 -8.63 -4.00 -4.15
N TYR A 240 -8.54 -3.33 -3.02
CA TYR A 240 -7.29 -2.88 -2.45
C TYR A 240 -7.03 -3.51 -1.09
N LEU A 241 -5.88 -4.16 -0.90
CA LEU A 241 -5.43 -4.67 0.40
C LEU A 241 -4.41 -3.70 1.00
N MET A 242 -4.79 -3.03 2.08
CA MET A 242 -4.04 -1.93 2.67
C MET A 242 -2.85 -2.41 3.51
N GLY A 243 -1.68 -1.80 3.31
CA GLY A 243 -0.50 -1.98 4.16
C GLY A 243 0.20 -3.34 4.04
N VAL A 244 -0.12 -4.13 3.03
CA VAL A 244 0.40 -5.50 2.83
C VAL A 244 1.23 -5.56 1.55
N GLY A 245 2.39 -6.15 1.50
CA GLY A 245 3.16 -6.91 2.47
C GLY A 245 4.44 -7.43 1.80
N THR A 246 4.88 -8.63 2.13
CA THR A 246 6.00 -9.31 1.46
C THR A 246 5.62 -9.73 0.03
N PRO A 247 6.58 -10.05 -0.86
CA PRO A 247 6.27 -10.56 -2.19
C PRO A 247 5.34 -11.79 -2.19
N ALA A 248 5.49 -12.67 -1.19
CA ALA A 248 4.58 -13.80 -0.99
C ALA A 248 3.16 -13.35 -0.60
N ASP A 249 3.02 -12.31 0.22
CA ASP A 249 1.71 -11.76 0.60
C ASP A 249 0.99 -11.13 -0.59
N LEU A 250 1.73 -10.45 -1.46
CA LEU A 250 1.17 -9.90 -2.70
C LEU A 250 0.61 -11.01 -3.59
N LEU A 251 1.39 -12.07 -3.81
CA LEU A 251 0.96 -13.23 -4.60
C LEU A 251 -0.30 -13.88 -4.00
N GLU A 252 -0.31 -14.13 -2.68
CA GLU A 252 -1.46 -14.73 -2.00
C GLU A 252 -2.69 -13.82 -1.99
N GLY A 253 -2.50 -12.49 -1.90
CA GLY A 253 -3.58 -11.52 -2.04
C GLY A 253 -4.18 -11.52 -3.45
N VAL A 254 -3.32 -11.55 -4.48
CA VAL A 254 -3.78 -11.62 -5.90
C VAL A 254 -4.56 -12.91 -6.14
N ARG A 255 -4.09 -14.06 -5.67
CA ARG A 255 -4.80 -15.35 -5.78
C ARG A 255 -6.20 -15.31 -5.16
N ARG A 256 -6.43 -14.36 -4.24
CA ARG A 256 -7.72 -14.10 -3.57
C ARG A 256 -8.49 -12.92 -4.15
N GLY A 257 -8.06 -12.43 -5.31
CA GLY A 257 -8.77 -11.43 -6.09
C GLY A 257 -8.50 -9.98 -5.72
N ILE A 258 -7.38 -9.69 -5.05
CA ILE A 258 -6.94 -8.32 -4.77
C ILE A 258 -6.20 -7.73 -5.98
N ASP A 259 -6.49 -6.47 -6.29
CA ASP A 259 -5.96 -5.75 -7.46
C ASP A 259 -4.88 -4.72 -7.11
N MET A 260 -4.90 -4.18 -5.88
CA MET A 260 -4.02 -3.08 -5.48
C MET A 260 -3.40 -3.35 -4.11
N PHE A 261 -2.16 -2.93 -3.93
CA PHE A 261 -1.39 -3.11 -2.69
C PHE A 261 -0.50 -1.91 -2.44
N ASP A 262 -0.25 -1.62 -1.18
CA ASP A 262 0.82 -0.74 -0.73
C ASP A 262 1.56 -1.36 0.46
N CYS A 263 2.80 -1.03 0.64
CA CYS A 263 3.52 -1.33 1.87
C CYS A 263 4.78 -0.47 1.97
N VAL A 264 5.12 -0.04 3.19
CA VAL A 264 6.39 0.64 3.47
C VAL A 264 7.58 -0.34 3.50
N MET A 265 7.31 -1.65 3.50
CA MET A 265 8.33 -2.69 3.69
C MET A 265 9.47 -2.62 2.67
N PRO A 266 9.26 -2.51 1.35
CA PRO A 266 10.38 -2.50 0.41
C PRO A 266 11.34 -1.33 0.65
N THR A 267 10.83 -0.13 0.92
CA THR A 267 11.66 1.05 1.19
C THR A 267 12.28 1.03 2.59
N ARG A 268 11.53 0.55 3.60
CA ARG A 268 12.03 0.43 4.97
C ARG A 268 13.13 -0.63 5.07
N ASN A 269 12.90 -1.80 4.49
CA ASN A 269 13.85 -2.91 4.47
C ASN A 269 15.13 -2.56 3.71
N ALA A 270 15.02 -1.86 2.58
CA ALA A 270 16.17 -1.38 1.82
C ALA A 270 17.13 -0.55 2.68
N ARG A 271 16.61 0.42 3.43
CA ARG A 271 17.40 1.27 4.34
C ARG A 271 17.97 0.52 5.55
N ASN A 272 17.52 -0.70 5.80
CA ASN A 272 18.04 -1.59 6.86
C ASN A 272 18.89 -2.74 6.30
N GLY A 273 19.26 -2.67 5.01
CA GLY A 273 20.09 -3.66 4.35
C GLY A 273 19.42 -5.02 4.13
N HIS A 274 18.08 -5.07 4.10
CA HIS A 274 17.29 -6.25 3.75
C HIS A 274 16.74 -6.10 2.33
N LEU A 275 17.22 -6.92 1.40
CA LEU A 275 16.96 -6.77 -0.03
C LEU A 275 16.30 -8.03 -0.58
N PHE A 276 15.17 -7.81 -1.25
CA PHE A 276 14.40 -8.90 -1.88
C PHE A 276 15.06 -9.32 -3.19
N THR A 277 15.21 -10.62 -3.42
CA THR A 277 15.76 -11.15 -4.67
C THR A 277 14.89 -12.29 -5.21
N SER A 278 15.16 -12.69 -6.44
CA SER A 278 14.53 -13.84 -7.09
C SER A 278 14.73 -15.15 -6.30
N ARG A 279 15.73 -15.20 -5.42
CA ARG A 279 16.12 -16.39 -4.64
C ARG A 279 16.01 -16.20 -3.12
N GLY A 280 15.29 -15.22 -2.65
CA GLY A 280 15.11 -14.96 -1.21
C GLY A 280 15.60 -13.59 -0.77
N VAL A 281 15.82 -13.40 0.53
CA VAL A 281 16.21 -12.11 1.10
C VAL A 281 17.71 -12.07 1.38
N ILE A 282 18.38 -11.08 0.82
CA ILE A 282 19.77 -10.78 1.14
C ILE A 282 19.82 -9.83 2.34
N LYS A 283 20.57 -10.24 3.37
CA LYS A 283 20.98 -9.36 4.49
C LYS A 283 22.35 -8.78 4.17
N LEU A 284 22.38 -7.56 3.64
CA LEU A 284 23.56 -6.93 3.08
C LEU A 284 24.74 -6.81 4.10
N ARG A 285 24.41 -6.75 5.40
CA ARG A 285 25.39 -6.67 6.51
C ARG A 285 26.13 -7.97 6.80
N ASN A 286 25.73 -9.08 6.18
CA ASN A 286 26.44 -10.36 6.32
C ASN A 286 27.85 -10.26 5.76
N ALA A 287 28.83 -10.89 6.47
CA ALA A 287 30.26 -10.81 6.12
C ALA A 287 30.57 -11.33 4.69
N ARG A 288 29.82 -12.29 4.19
CA ARG A 288 29.96 -12.88 2.84
C ARG A 288 29.83 -11.86 1.71
N HIS A 289 29.13 -10.72 1.96
CA HIS A 289 28.91 -9.70 0.93
C HIS A 289 30.02 -8.67 0.81
N LYS A 290 30.95 -8.60 1.79
CA LYS A 290 32.03 -7.59 1.83
C LYS A 290 32.99 -7.62 0.65
N THR A 291 33.15 -8.78 0.03
CA THR A 291 34.09 -9.00 -1.08
C THR A 291 33.40 -9.53 -2.35
N SER A 292 32.05 -9.62 -2.32
CA SER A 292 31.30 -10.14 -3.45
C SER A 292 31.25 -9.13 -4.60
N THR A 293 31.71 -9.55 -5.77
CA THR A 293 31.64 -8.78 -7.02
C THR A 293 30.30 -8.94 -7.75
N GLU A 294 29.44 -9.85 -7.27
CA GLU A 294 28.14 -10.13 -7.84
C GLU A 294 27.13 -9.00 -7.58
N PRO A 295 26.14 -8.80 -8.48
CA PRO A 295 25.01 -7.91 -8.22
C PRO A 295 24.15 -8.45 -7.07
N LEU A 296 23.19 -7.64 -6.59
CA LEU A 296 22.21 -8.09 -5.58
C LEU A 296 21.41 -9.28 -6.10
N ASP A 297 20.92 -9.18 -7.33
CA ASP A 297 20.17 -10.22 -7.99
C ASP A 297 20.57 -10.26 -9.48
N ALA A 298 21.06 -11.39 -9.95
CA ALA A 298 21.51 -11.56 -11.34
C ALA A 298 20.36 -11.51 -12.35
N ASP A 299 19.13 -11.83 -11.89
CA ASP A 299 17.94 -11.82 -12.71
C ASP A 299 17.23 -10.44 -12.71
N CYS A 300 17.76 -9.44 -11.97
CA CYS A 300 17.17 -8.12 -11.84
C CYS A 300 17.77 -7.11 -12.82
N ASP A 301 16.92 -6.41 -13.54
CA ASP A 301 17.27 -5.40 -14.54
C ASP A 301 17.38 -3.97 -13.97
N CYS A 302 17.28 -3.77 -12.64
CA CYS A 302 17.34 -2.44 -12.05
C CYS A 302 18.71 -1.77 -12.20
N TYR A 303 18.72 -0.44 -12.15
CA TYR A 303 19.97 0.36 -12.21
C TYR A 303 21.01 -0.13 -11.20
N THR A 304 20.60 -0.49 -9.99
CA THR A 304 21.51 -0.97 -8.94
C THR A 304 22.20 -2.27 -9.33
N CYS A 305 21.43 -3.28 -9.78
CA CYS A 305 22.00 -4.57 -10.16
C CYS A 305 22.87 -4.52 -11.42
N GLN A 306 22.56 -3.61 -12.34
CA GLN A 306 23.32 -3.45 -13.58
C GLN A 306 24.68 -2.74 -13.39
N ASN A 307 24.84 -1.97 -12.31
CA ASN A 307 26.00 -1.09 -12.16
C ASN A 307 26.83 -1.33 -10.90
N PHE A 308 26.31 -2.02 -9.88
CA PHE A 308 26.96 -2.11 -8.58
C PHE A 308 26.98 -3.52 -8.01
N SER A 309 28.10 -3.85 -7.36
CA SER A 309 28.28 -5.12 -6.67
C SER A 309 27.72 -5.10 -5.24
N ARG A 310 27.46 -6.28 -4.68
CA ARG A 310 27.11 -6.45 -3.26
C ARG A 310 28.18 -5.84 -2.32
N ALA A 311 29.46 -5.98 -2.68
CA ALA A 311 30.55 -5.40 -1.88
C ALA A 311 30.48 -3.88 -1.80
N TYR A 312 30.18 -3.19 -2.90
CA TYR A 312 30.02 -1.75 -2.92
C TYR A 312 28.82 -1.30 -2.07
N LEU A 313 27.68 -1.95 -2.22
CA LEU A 313 26.48 -1.66 -1.46
C LEU A 313 26.67 -1.94 0.05
N ALA A 314 27.34 -3.04 0.40
CA ALA A 314 27.69 -3.35 1.79
C ALA A 314 28.67 -2.31 2.39
N HIS A 315 29.57 -1.76 1.59
CA HIS A 315 30.44 -0.66 1.98
C HIS A 315 29.63 0.61 2.28
N LEU A 316 28.73 1.01 1.36
CA LEU A 316 27.88 2.19 1.52
C LEU A 316 26.97 2.07 2.75
N ASP A 317 26.32 0.90 2.95
CA ASP A 317 25.47 0.64 4.14
C ASP A 317 26.29 0.78 5.45
N LYS A 318 27.52 0.23 5.47
CA LYS A 318 28.38 0.30 6.64
C LYS A 318 28.85 1.74 6.95
N CYS A 319 29.03 2.54 5.90
CA CYS A 319 29.43 3.96 6.03
C CYS A 319 28.23 4.89 6.26
N ASN A 320 27.00 4.36 6.30
CA ASN A 320 25.74 5.12 6.37
C ASN A 320 25.60 6.15 5.24
N GLU A 321 26.11 5.84 4.05
CA GLU A 321 26.01 6.71 2.88
C GLU A 321 24.57 6.72 2.33
N ILE A 322 24.05 7.91 2.06
CA ILE A 322 22.69 8.10 1.51
C ILE A 322 22.50 7.31 0.20
N LEU A 323 23.53 7.30 -0.66
CA LEU A 323 23.52 6.58 -1.93
C LEU A 323 23.25 5.08 -1.73
N GLY A 324 23.75 4.46 -0.66
CA GLY A 324 23.46 3.07 -0.33
C GLY A 324 21.98 2.82 -0.12
N SER A 325 21.31 3.68 0.64
CA SER A 325 19.86 3.61 0.85
C SER A 325 19.05 3.86 -0.42
N GLN A 326 19.49 4.77 -1.29
CA GLN A 326 18.86 5.04 -2.59
C GLN A 326 18.94 3.83 -3.51
N LEU A 327 20.14 3.29 -3.73
CA LEU A 327 20.40 2.14 -4.61
C LEU A 327 19.64 0.90 -4.12
N ALA A 328 19.64 0.65 -2.81
CA ALA A 328 18.87 -0.44 -2.21
C ALA A 328 17.36 -0.26 -2.39
N THR A 329 16.83 0.97 -2.29
CA THR A 329 15.42 1.27 -2.49
C THR A 329 15.00 1.10 -3.95
N ILE A 330 15.82 1.56 -4.91
CA ILE A 330 15.62 1.33 -6.36
C ILE A 330 15.48 -0.18 -6.63
N HIS A 331 16.40 -0.98 -6.08
CA HIS A 331 16.36 -2.43 -6.25
C HIS A 331 15.09 -3.05 -5.67
N ASN A 332 14.77 -2.81 -4.40
CA ASN A 332 13.62 -3.43 -3.76
C ASN A 332 12.30 -3.04 -4.45
N LEU A 333 12.14 -1.77 -4.84
CA LEU A 333 10.93 -1.33 -5.53
C LEU A 333 10.85 -1.90 -6.95
N ARG A 334 11.98 -1.97 -7.70
CA ARG A 334 11.99 -2.63 -9.01
C ARG A 334 11.63 -4.10 -8.90
N PHE A 335 12.15 -4.79 -7.89
CA PHE A 335 11.79 -6.18 -7.60
C PHE A 335 10.27 -6.34 -7.41
N TYR A 336 9.63 -5.45 -6.63
CA TYR A 336 8.18 -5.48 -6.42
C TYR A 336 7.41 -5.22 -7.72
N GLN A 337 7.83 -4.26 -8.55
CA GLN A 337 7.17 -3.99 -9.83
C GLN A 337 7.34 -5.16 -10.80
N ASN A 338 8.53 -5.76 -10.88
CA ASN A 338 8.78 -6.95 -11.69
C ASN A 338 7.95 -8.15 -11.22
N HIS A 339 7.81 -8.34 -9.90
CA HIS A 339 6.97 -9.39 -9.33
C HIS A 339 5.51 -9.20 -9.72
N MET A 340 4.96 -8.00 -9.61
CA MET A 340 3.60 -7.71 -10.06
C MET A 340 3.42 -7.88 -11.57
N SER A 341 4.41 -7.51 -12.37
CA SER A 341 4.39 -7.73 -13.82
C SER A 341 4.38 -9.22 -14.19
N ALA A 342 5.17 -10.02 -13.49
CA ALA A 342 5.21 -11.48 -13.69
C ALA A 342 3.87 -12.14 -13.25
N ILE A 343 3.26 -11.68 -12.17
CA ILE A 343 1.93 -12.13 -11.74
C ILE A 343 0.88 -11.80 -12.81
N ARG A 344 0.88 -10.58 -13.36
CA ARG A 344 -0.04 -10.20 -14.45
C ARG A 344 0.11 -11.11 -15.67
N ALA A 345 1.36 -11.39 -16.09
CA ALA A 345 1.63 -12.29 -17.21
C ALA A 345 1.15 -13.73 -16.93
N ALA A 346 1.30 -14.21 -15.69
CA ALA A 346 0.81 -15.53 -15.29
C ALA A 346 -0.72 -15.63 -15.33
N ILE A 347 -1.44 -14.57 -14.91
CA ILE A 347 -2.91 -14.50 -15.01
C ILE A 347 -3.35 -14.49 -16.48
N GLU A 348 -2.67 -13.71 -17.35
CA GLU A 348 -2.95 -13.67 -18.79
C GLU A 348 -2.74 -15.03 -19.47
N ALA A 349 -1.77 -15.80 -18.97
CA ALA A 349 -1.48 -17.16 -19.44
C ALA A 349 -2.41 -18.24 -18.84
N GLY A 350 -3.19 -17.93 -17.79
CA GLY A 350 -4.00 -18.91 -17.06
C GLY A 350 -3.16 -19.92 -16.27
N ASP A 351 -1.99 -19.51 -15.77
CA ASP A 351 -1.02 -20.37 -15.07
C ASP A 351 -0.49 -19.71 -13.78
N LEU A 352 -1.36 -19.06 -13.02
CA LEU A 352 -0.95 -18.42 -11.77
C LEU A 352 -0.51 -19.42 -10.70
N ASP A 353 -1.11 -20.63 -10.67
CA ASP A 353 -0.70 -21.68 -9.75
C ASP A 353 0.70 -22.24 -10.10
N GLY A 354 1.03 -22.43 -11.36
CA GLY A 354 2.38 -22.81 -11.81
C GLY A 354 3.41 -21.73 -11.47
N PHE A 355 3.06 -20.46 -11.68
CA PHE A 355 3.90 -19.33 -11.25
C PHE A 355 4.14 -19.35 -9.74
N ALA A 356 3.09 -19.56 -8.92
CA ALA A 356 3.19 -19.60 -7.46
C ALA A 356 4.13 -20.72 -7.00
N GLN A 357 3.99 -21.93 -7.56
CA GLN A 357 4.88 -23.06 -7.24
C GLN A 357 6.34 -22.74 -7.58
N ALA A 358 6.59 -22.18 -8.76
CA ALA A 358 7.94 -21.79 -9.18
C ALA A 358 8.52 -20.66 -8.32
N PHE A 359 7.70 -19.71 -7.90
CA PHE A 359 8.10 -18.65 -6.98
C PHE A 359 8.54 -19.21 -5.63
N TYR A 360 7.71 -20.05 -4.98
CA TYR A 360 8.05 -20.65 -3.69
C TYR A 360 9.26 -21.58 -3.76
N ALA A 361 9.41 -22.36 -4.82
CA ALA A 361 10.57 -23.21 -5.02
C ALA A 361 11.88 -22.42 -5.09
N ARG A 362 11.88 -21.26 -5.76
CA ARG A 362 13.05 -20.37 -5.82
C ARG A 362 13.36 -19.71 -4.49
N GLN A 363 12.32 -19.28 -3.74
CA GLN A 363 12.50 -18.63 -2.44
C GLN A 363 13.00 -19.60 -1.35
N SER A 364 12.72 -20.89 -1.46
CA SER A 364 13.17 -21.92 -0.48
C SER A 364 14.62 -22.38 -0.69
N GLY A 365 15.23 -22.06 -1.83
CA GLY A 365 16.57 -22.55 -2.19
C GLY A 365 17.76 -21.84 -1.53
N GLU A 366 17.59 -20.69 -0.87
CA GLU A 366 18.69 -19.89 -0.31
C GLU A 366 18.95 -20.03 1.20
N GLU A 367 18.12 -20.72 1.97
CA GLU A 367 18.41 -20.95 3.39
C GLU A 367 19.49 -22.01 3.63
N GLN A 368 20.02 -22.67 2.59
CA GLN A 368 20.95 -23.82 2.71
C GLN A 368 22.38 -23.56 2.23
N SER A 369 22.82 -22.31 2.00
CA SER A 369 24.21 -22.04 1.59
C SER A 369 24.89 -20.90 2.36
#